data_6684f551763b887692a67d7ea4ff44c4
#
_entry.id   6684f551763b887692a67d7ea4ff44c4
#
_cell.length_a   1.000
_cell.length_b   1.000
_cell.length_c   1.000
_cell.angle_alpha   90.00
_cell.angle_beta   90.00
_cell.angle_gamma   90.00
#
_symmetry.space_group_name_H-M   'P 1'
#
loop_
_entity.id
_entity.type
_entity.pdbx_description
1 polymer ?
#
loop_
_entity_poly.entity_id
_entity_poly.type
_entity_poly.pdbx_seq_one_letter_code
_entity_poly.pdbx_strand_id
1 'polypeptide(L)'
;MAYHFIGIKGTGMAALACILHDEKKEVAGSDIEKYIFTEDGLRSRGIPIYPFDPANIHDHDTVIIGLSFDRSNPEVAAAMDNPTVKTYYYNEYLGILLKRYNSICVAGTHGKSTTTGILGQVLSHFGKTGFLIGDGHGYMPKNADNFVLESCEFQRHFLAYSPDYAIITNIELDHVDYYKDMDDYLDAFQSFIHQIKKKAVIFGDDPYLKDLDYKVPCVTYGLNDGNDYRAINVEMGSYGMHFDCVYDNDKSIHVELPEVGIPFLQDALGCFALCHEMGMEASDIVEGLKEYQGIARRFVVEEVKDSVCIDDYAHHPTAIRYMIDAARKKISRKESGGFI
;
A
#
# COMPACT_ATOMS: atom_id res chain seq x y z
N MET A 1 5.87 15.00 -25.12
CA MET A 1 5.20 15.30 -23.85
C MET A 1 5.90 14.46 -22.81
N ALA A 2 6.82 15.06 -22.12
CA ALA A 2 7.58 14.42 -21.05
C ALA A 2 6.87 14.60 -19.70
N TYR A 3 7.20 13.76 -18.75
CA TYR A 3 6.77 13.88 -17.37
C TYR A 3 7.94 14.37 -16.53
N HIS A 4 7.75 15.48 -15.85
CA HIS A 4 8.74 16.02 -14.92
C HIS A 4 8.21 15.96 -13.49
N PHE A 5 9.00 15.41 -12.58
CA PHE A 5 8.64 15.22 -11.17
C PHE A 5 9.41 16.19 -10.30
N ILE A 6 8.72 17.09 -9.60
CA ILE A 6 9.34 17.99 -8.61
C ILE A 6 9.31 17.30 -7.25
N GLY A 7 10.50 16.98 -6.71
CA GLY A 7 10.65 16.14 -5.52
C GLY A 7 10.56 14.63 -5.82
N ILE A 8 11.22 14.20 -6.90
CA ILE A 8 11.13 12.83 -7.44
C ILE A 8 11.58 11.74 -6.44
N LYS A 9 12.42 12.07 -5.45
CA LYS A 9 12.93 11.12 -4.45
C LYS A 9 11.96 10.84 -3.30
N GLY A 10 10.85 11.56 -3.19
CA GLY A 10 9.78 11.19 -2.27
C GLY A 10 9.30 9.76 -2.54
N THR A 11 8.94 8.98 -1.50
CA THR A 11 8.62 7.55 -1.66
C THR A 11 7.52 7.31 -2.70
N GLY A 12 6.37 7.95 -2.55
CA GLY A 12 5.29 7.83 -3.53
C GLY A 12 5.64 8.41 -4.90
N MET A 13 6.41 9.51 -4.94
CA MET A 13 6.85 10.15 -6.19
C MET A 13 7.77 9.23 -6.99
N ALA A 14 8.76 8.61 -6.34
CA ALA A 14 9.67 7.65 -6.97
C ALA A 14 8.92 6.43 -7.52
N ALA A 15 8.00 5.88 -6.74
CA ALA A 15 7.16 4.77 -7.17
C ALA A 15 6.31 5.13 -8.41
N LEU A 16 5.67 6.31 -8.42
CA LEU A 16 4.89 6.79 -9.56
C LEU A 16 5.75 7.06 -10.79
N ALA A 17 6.95 7.64 -10.61
CA ALA A 17 7.90 7.86 -11.70
C ALA A 17 8.33 6.53 -12.35
N CYS A 18 8.61 5.50 -11.54
CA CYS A 18 8.89 4.15 -12.02
C CYS A 18 7.72 3.57 -12.83
N ILE A 19 6.49 3.69 -12.34
CA ILE A 19 5.27 3.25 -13.03
C ILE A 19 5.14 3.90 -14.40
N LEU A 20 5.26 5.22 -14.48
CA LEU A 20 5.16 5.93 -15.76
C LEU A 20 6.29 5.56 -16.73
N HIS A 21 7.50 5.34 -16.21
CA HIS A 21 8.60 4.84 -17.03
C HIS A 21 8.32 3.43 -17.57
N ASP A 22 7.78 2.53 -16.74
CA ASP A 22 7.38 1.16 -17.15
C ASP A 22 6.28 1.21 -18.21
N GLU A 23 5.37 2.20 -18.17
CA GLU A 23 4.41 2.53 -19.24
C GLU A 23 5.04 3.14 -20.51
N LYS A 24 6.38 3.22 -20.57
CA LYS A 24 7.11 3.81 -21.71
C LYS A 24 6.88 5.32 -21.89
N LYS A 25 6.60 6.02 -20.80
CA LYS A 25 6.63 7.49 -20.80
C LYS A 25 8.06 7.98 -20.66
N GLU A 26 8.34 9.12 -21.25
CA GLU A 26 9.55 9.88 -20.99
C GLU A 26 9.41 10.54 -19.61
N VAL A 27 10.28 10.17 -18.67
CA VAL A 27 10.21 10.60 -17.27
C VAL A 27 11.57 11.16 -16.84
N ALA A 28 11.54 12.30 -16.20
CA ALA A 28 12.66 12.90 -15.48
C ALA A 28 12.13 13.59 -14.22
N GLY A 29 13.01 14.07 -13.37
CA GLY A 29 12.58 14.89 -12.23
C GLY A 29 13.73 15.58 -11.55
N SER A 30 13.41 16.38 -10.55
CA SER A 30 14.35 17.15 -9.75
C SER A 30 14.20 16.86 -8.27
N ASP A 31 15.30 16.96 -7.55
CA ASP A 31 15.34 16.83 -6.09
C ASP A 31 16.64 17.41 -5.52
N ILE A 32 16.77 17.38 -4.19
CA ILE A 32 18.01 17.71 -3.47
C ILE A 32 19.15 16.74 -3.84
N GLU A 33 20.40 17.16 -3.73
CA GLU A 33 21.56 16.34 -4.09
C GLU A 33 21.79 15.15 -3.13
N LYS A 34 21.25 15.20 -1.88
CA LYS A 34 21.42 14.15 -0.88
C LYS A 34 20.82 12.83 -1.40
N TYR A 35 21.60 11.73 -1.28
CA TYR A 35 21.10 10.39 -1.57
C TYR A 35 19.91 10.03 -0.66
N ILE A 36 18.87 9.47 -1.28
CA ILE A 36 17.71 8.86 -0.62
C ILE A 36 17.52 7.47 -1.24
N PHE A 37 17.22 6.47 -0.44
CA PHE A 37 17.13 5.05 -0.87
C PHE A 37 16.20 4.82 -2.07
N THR A 38 15.19 5.66 -2.25
CA THR A 38 14.27 5.62 -3.38
C THR A 38 14.93 5.90 -4.75
N GLU A 39 16.14 6.48 -4.73
CA GLU A 39 16.94 6.69 -5.95
C GLU A 39 17.31 5.38 -6.64
N ASP A 40 17.45 4.28 -5.91
CA ASP A 40 17.88 3.01 -6.48
C ASP A 40 16.89 2.51 -7.53
N GLY A 41 15.59 2.63 -7.26
CA GLY A 41 14.52 2.31 -8.20
C GLY A 41 14.51 3.21 -9.45
N LEU A 42 14.79 4.49 -9.26
CA LEU A 42 14.90 5.48 -10.36
C LEU A 42 16.15 5.23 -11.24
N ARG A 43 17.30 5.05 -10.58
CA ARG A 43 18.58 4.81 -11.26
C ARG A 43 18.61 3.50 -12.03
N SER A 44 18.02 2.43 -11.48
CA SER A 44 17.93 1.14 -12.16
C SER A 44 17.16 1.20 -13.48
N ARG A 45 16.24 2.17 -13.61
CA ARG A 45 15.47 2.45 -14.83
C ARG A 45 16.11 3.53 -15.72
N GLY A 46 17.21 4.15 -15.29
CA GLY A 46 17.86 5.23 -16.01
C GLY A 46 17.06 6.53 -16.02
N ILE A 47 16.18 6.75 -15.04
CA ILE A 47 15.39 7.98 -14.91
C ILE A 47 16.31 9.12 -14.46
N PRO A 48 16.44 10.23 -15.23
CA PRO A 48 17.30 11.35 -14.87
C PRO A 48 16.78 12.10 -13.64
N ILE A 49 17.69 12.48 -12.75
CA ILE A 49 17.40 13.29 -11.55
C ILE A 49 18.30 14.54 -11.61
N TYR A 50 17.68 15.70 -11.59
CA TYR A 50 18.37 17.01 -11.70
C TYR A 50 18.30 17.78 -10.37
N PRO A 51 19.20 18.74 -10.11
CA PRO A 51 18.96 19.80 -9.13
C PRO A 51 17.75 20.64 -9.53
N PHE A 52 17.09 21.29 -8.54
CA PHE A 52 15.99 22.20 -8.83
C PHE A 52 16.46 23.40 -9.67
N ASP A 53 15.93 23.56 -10.86
CA ASP A 53 16.17 24.69 -11.76
C ASP A 53 14.93 24.96 -12.61
N PRO A 54 14.40 26.21 -12.70
CA PRO A 54 13.29 26.55 -13.57
C PRO A 54 13.49 26.12 -15.03
N ALA A 55 14.74 26.01 -15.49
CA ALA A 55 15.08 25.56 -16.84
C ALA A 55 14.76 24.08 -17.12
N ASN A 56 14.49 23.28 -16.07
CA ASN A 56 14.05 21.89 -16.23
C ASN A 56 12.60 21.78 -16.72
N ILE A 57 11.83 22.87 -16.67
CA ILE A 57 10.42 22.89 -17.08
C ILE A 57 10.31 23.32 -18.53
N HIS A 58 9.81 22.41 -19.38
CA HIS A 58 9.68 22.66 -20.81
C HIS A 58 8.23 22.81 -21.25
N ASP A 59 8.02 23.47 -22.39
CA ASP A 59 6.68 23.61 -22.95
C ASP A 59 6.01 22.26 -23.22
N HIS A 60 4.74 22.19 -22.91
CA HIS A 60 3.89 21.01 -23.06
C HIS A 60 4.22 19.82 -22.17
N ASP A 61 5.07 19.98 -21.14
CA ASP A 61 5.31 18.95 -20.14
C ASP A 61 4.08 18.70 -19.26
N THR A 62 4.05 17.51 -18.68
CA THR A 62 3.19 17.18 -17.54
C THR A 62 4.06 17.18 -16.28
N VAL A 63 3.84 18.14 -15.40
CA VAL A 63 4.60 18.29 -14.16
C VAL A 63 3.82 17.71 -12.99
N ILE A 64 4.46 16.79 -12.27
CA ILE A 64 3.90 16.18 -11.05
C ILE A 64 4.67 16.74 -9.86
N ILE A 65 3.93 17.40 -8.96
CA ILE A 65 4.47 18.13 -7.82
C ILE A 65 4.30 17.29 -6.56
N GLY A 66 5.41 17.05 -5.85
CA GLY A 66 5.39 16.41 -4.53
C GLY A 66 4.66 17.29 -3.51
N LEU A 67 3.90 16.66 -2.62
CA LEU A 67 2.99 17.35 -1.68
C LEU A 67 3.70 18.29 -0.69
N SER A 68 5.02 18.17 -0.54
CA SER A 68 5.82 19.07 0.32
C SER A 68 6.30 20.33 -0.41
N PHE A 69 5.97 20.52 -1.68
CA PHE A 69 6.43 21.65 -2.48
C PHE A 69 5.27 22.60 -2.83
N ASP A 70 5.55 23.87 -2.77
CA ASP A 70 4.65 24.97 -3.14
C ASP A 70 5.36 25.97 -4.06
N ARG A 71 4.74 27.10 -4.36
CA ARG A 71 5.31 28.15 -5.23
C ARG A 71 6.63 28.77 -4.73
N SER A 72 7.08 28.49 -3.52
CA SER A 72 8.42 28.89 -3.07
C SER A 72 9.53 28.11 -3.76
N ASN A 73 9.24 26.93 -4.28
CA ASN A 73 10.15 26.17 -5.14
C ASN A 73 10.15 26.80 -6.56
N PRO A 74 11.34 27.11 -7.14
CA PRO A 74 11.42 27.81 -8.41
C PRO A 74 10.85 27.03 -9.60
N GLU A 75 10.90 25.70 -9.60
CA GLU A 75 10.28 24.87 -10.64
C GLU A 75 8.77 24.84 -10.53
N VAL A 76 8.21 24.78 -9.31
CA VAL A 76 6.75 24.87 -9.09
C VAL A 76 6.24 26.22 -9.62
N ALA A 77 6.95 27.31 -9.32
CA ALA A 77 6.58 28.63 -9.84
C ALA A 77 6.63 28.65 -11.38
N ALA A 78 7.71 28.16 -11.99
CA ALA A 78 7.87 28.12 -13.45
C ALA A 78 6.78 27.25 -14.13
N ALA A 79 6.47 26.08 -13.55
CA ALA A 79 5.46 25.19 -14.09
C ALA A 79 4.04 25.80 -14.02
N MET A 80 3.71 26.45 -12.89
CA MET A 80 2.39 27.08 -12.71
C MET A 80 2.20 28.35 -13.55
N ASP A 81 3.29 29.05 -13.88
CA ASP A 81 3.25 30.27 -14.69
C ASP A 81 3.30 29.98 -16.21
N ASN A 82 3.61 28.76 -16.61
CA ASN A 82 3.64 28.36 -18.02
C ASN A 82 2.28 27.76 -18.46
N PRO A 83 1.49 28.48 -19.31
CA PRO A 83 0.16 28.02 -19.69
C PRO A 83 0.15 26.78 -20.60
N THR A 84 1.29 26.36 -21.12
CA THR A 84 1.41 25.14 -21.95
C THR A 84 1.67 23.89 -21.11
N VAL A 85 2.09 24.04 -19.87
CA VAL A 85 2.40 22.97 -18.92
C VAL A 85 1.13 22.53 -18.20
N LYS A 86 0.98 21.21 -18.00
CA LYS A 86 -0.08 20.66 -17.16
C LYS A 86 0.52 20.30 -15.81
N THR A 87 0.01 20.91 -14.75
CA THR A 87 0.46 20.65 -13.38
C THR A 87 -0.54 19.82 -12.60
N TYR A 88 -0.04 18.88 -11.84
CA TYR A 88 -0.82 18.07 -10.89
C TYR A 88 -0.03 17.88 -9.61
N TYR A 89 -0.69 17.90 -8.47
CA TYR A 89 -0.11 17.32 -7.27
C TYR A 89 -0.13 15.80 -7.35
N TYR A 90 0.76 15.16 -6.61
CA TYR A 90 0.97 13.71 -6.63
C TYR A 90 -0.33 12.91 -6.48
N ASN A 91 -1.14 13.21 -5.46
CA ASN A 91 -2.41 12.53 -5.19
C ASN A 91 -3.45 12.77 -6.29
N GLU A 92 -3.51 13.97 -6.88
CA GLU A 92 -4.41 14.27 -8.00
C GLU A 92 -4.07 13.41 -9.22
N TYR A 93 -2.76 13.29 -9.53
CA TYR A 93 -2.35 12.48 -10.67
C TYR A 93 -2.62 10.98 -10.43
N LEU A 94 -2.42 10.47 -9.21
CA LEU A 94 -2.82 9.10 -8.85
C LEU A 94 -4.32 8.87 -9.05
N GLY A 95 -5.16 9.82 -8.67
CA GLY A 95 -6.60 9.76 -8.93
C GLY A 95 -6.96 9.68 -10.42
N ILE A 96 -6.15 10.30 -11.29
CA ILE A 96 -6.28 10.17 -12.75
C ILE A 96 -5.81 8.79 -13.23
N LEU A 97 -4.67 8.32 -12.70
CA LEU A 97 -4.09 7.02 -13.05
C LEU A 97 -5.03 5.86 -12.72
N LEU A 98 -5.62 5.88 -11.53
CA LEU A 98 -6.57 4.86 -11.06
C LEU A 98 -7.75 4.64 -12.02
N LYS A 99 -8.24 5.68 -12.69
CA LYS A 99 -9.38 5.58 -13.62
C LYS A 99 -9.08 4.77 -14.88
N ARG A 100 -7.82 4.41 -15.12
CA ARG A 100 -7.38 3.69 -16.32
C ARG A 100 -7.41 2.17 -16.14
N TYR A 101 -7.56 1.69 -14.91
CA TYR A 101 -7.45 0.30 -14.52
C TYR A 101 -8.64 -0.14 -13.69
N ASN A 102 -8.82 -1.44 -13.52
CA ASN A 102 -9.61 -1.99 -12.44
C ASN A 102 -8.87 -1.71 -11.12
N SER A 103 -9.28 -0.66 -10.44
CA SER A 103 -8.48 -0.03 -9.39
C SER A 103 -8.83 -0.55 -8.00
N ILE A 104 -7.81 -0.83 -7.21
CA ILE A 104 -7.92 -1.34 -5.85
C ILE A 104 -7.13 -0.41 -4.94
N CYS A 105 -7.79 0.19 -3.95
CA CYS A 105 -7.14 0.97 -2.91
C CYS A 105 -7.07 0.18 -1.60
N VAL A 106 -5.91 0.24 -0.95
CA VAL A 106 -5.74 -0.28 0.41
C VAL A 106 -5.60 0.90 1.36
N ALA A 107 -6.60 1.09 2.21
CA ALA A 107 -6.65 2.16 3.22
C ALA A 107 -6.70 1.57 4.63
N GLY A 108 -6.48 2.41 5.63
CA GLY A 108 -6.47 2.02 7.05
C GLY A 108 -5.27 2.61 7.76
N THR A 109 -5.19 2.46 9.07
CA THR A 109 -4.07 2.98 9.85
C THR A 109 -2.84 2.08 9.72
N HIS A 110 -3.01 0.77 9.94
CA HIS A 110 -1.94 -0.22 9.91
C HIS A 110 -2.17 -1.28 8.82
N GLY A 111 -1.11 -1.96 8.38
CA GLY A 111 -1.20 -3.07 7.43
C GLY A 111 -1.26 -2.67 5.95
N LYS A 112 -1.44 -1.40 5.61
CA LYS A 112 -1.59 -0.93 4.21
C LYS A 112 -0.53 -1.47 3.25
N SER A 113 0.75 -1.28 3.58
CA SER A 113 1.86 -1.67 2.69
C SER A 113 1.91 -3.20 2.51
N THR A 114 1.78 -3.95 3.60
CA THR A 114 1.76 -5.43 3.58
C THR A 114 0.60 -5.94 2.72
N THR A 115 -0.62 -5.44 2.98
CA THR A 115 -1.82 -5.79 2.21
C THR A 115 -1.65 -5.44 0.72
N THR A 116 -1.09 -4.25 0.40
CA THR A 116 -0.82 -3.84 -0.99
C THR A 116 0.17 -4.77 -1.66
N GLY A 117 1.25 -5.17 -0.96
CA GLY A 117 2.25 -6.10 -1.46
C GLY A 117 1.68 -7.49 -1.71
N ILE A 118 0.91 -8.04 -0.76
CA ILE A 118 0.23 -9.33 -0.92
C ILE A 118 -0.71 -9.29 -2.14
N LEU A 119 -1.58 -8.29 -2.23
CA LEU A 119 -2.50 -8.13 -3.36
C LEU A 119 -1.77 -8.01 -4.69
N GLY A 120 -0.73 -7.17 -4.76
CA GLY A 120 0.07 -7.00 -5.97
C GLY A 120 0.65 -8.32 -6.45
N GLN A 121 1.14 -9.15 -5.54
CA GLN A 121 1.70 -10.46 -5.86
C GLN A 121 0.61 -11.47 -6.22
N VAL A 122 -0.40 -11.67 -5.39
CA VAL A 122 -1.50 -12.63 -5.62
C VAL A 122 -2.19 -12.35 -6.96
N LEU A 123 -2.60 -11.10 -7.20
CA LEU A 123 -3.25 -10.71 -8.45
C LEU A 123 -2.35 -10.84 -9.68
N SER A 124 -1.02 -10.74 -9.52
CA SER A 124 -0.07 -10.92 -10.63
C SER A 124 0.00 -12.37 -11.14
N HIS A 125 -0.37 -13.35 -10.32
CA HIS A 125 -0.50 -14.75 -10.78
C HIS A 125 -1.68 -14.94 -11.73
N PHE A 126 -2.71 -14.11 -11.64
CA PHE A 126 -3.97 -14.28 -12.37
C PHE A 126 -4.23 -13.23 -13.43
N GLY A 127 -3.45 -12.16 -13.45
CA GLY A 127 -3.61 -11.07 -14.40
C GLY A 127 -2.47 -10.07 -14.32
N LYS A 128 -2.38 -9.22 -15.32
CA LYS A 128 -1.37 -8.16 -15.34
C LYS A 128 -1.71 -7.09 -14.34
N THR A 129 -1.02 -7.09 -13.22
CA THR A 129 -1.29 -6.20 -12.11
C THR A 129 -0.12 -5.25 -11.87
N GLY A 130 -0.40 -3.95 -11.92
CA GLY A 130 0.50 -2.90 -11.43
C GLY A 130 0.24 -2.63 -9.96
N PHE A 131 1.23 -2.06 -9.26
CA PHE A 131 1.08 -1.67 -7.87
C PHE A 131 1.93 -0.46 -7.50
N LEU A 132 1.52 0.25 -6.46
CA LEU A 132 2.27 1.31 -5.80
C LEU A 132 2.19 1.10 -4.29
N ILE A 133 3.36 0.87 -3.68
CA ILE A 133 3.54 0.69 -2.25
C ILE A 133 4.20 1.94 -1.67
N GLY A 134 3.85 2.33 -0.45
CA GLY A 134 4.34 3.54 0.20
C GLY A 134 5.81 3.51 0.61
N ASP A 135 6.49 2.40 0.42
CA ASP A 135 7.93 2.21 0.64
C ASP A 135 8.82 2.70 -0.51
N GLY A 136 8.22 3.18 -1.59
CA GLY A 136 8.92 3.67 -2.79
C GLY A 136 8.91 2.69 -3.96
N HIS A 137 8.29 1.52 -3.81
CA HIS A 137 8.18 0.55 -4.88
C HIS A 137 6.94 0.79 -5.74
N GLY A 138 7.16 0.96 -7.03
CA GLY A 138 6.13 1.04 -8.04
C GLY A 138 6.50 0.17 -9.25
N TYR A 139 5.51 -0.54 -9.77
CA TYR A 139 5.65 -1.40 -10.95
C TYR A 139 4.39 -1.37 -11.80
N MET A 140 4.56 -1.35 -13.11
CA MET A 140 3.46 -1.41 -14.07
C MET A 140 3.79 -2.32 -15.24
N PRO A 141 3.18 -3.51 -15.35
CA PRO A 141 3.36 -4.38 -16.49
C PRO A 141 2.69 -3.79 -17.74
N LYS A 142 3.20 -4.14 -18.92
CA LYS A 142 2.58 -3.73 -20.18
C LYS A 142 1.16 -4.29 -20.29
N ASN A 143 0.19 -3.42 -20.56
CA ASN A 143 -1.24 -3.75 -20.62
C ASN A 143 -1.72 -4.33 -19.28
N ALA A 144 -1.49 -3.61 -18.19
CA ALA A 144 -2.05 -3.95 -16.89
C ALA A 144 -3.59 -3.88 -16.93
N ASP A 145 -4.22 -4.87 -16.32
CA ASP A 145 -5.67 -4.93 -16.13
C ASP A 145 -6.05 -4.32 -14.77
N ASN A 146 -5.24 -4.61 -13.76
CA ASN A 146 -5.45 -4.18 -12.37
C ASN A 146 -4.36 -3.21 -11.91
N PHE A 147 -4.72 -2.33 -10.99
CA PHE A 147 -3.76 -1.46 -10.29
C PHE A 147 -4.08 -1.39 -8.80
N VAL A 148 -3.14 -1.82 -7.98
CA VAL A 148 -3.24 -1.80 -6.51
C VAL A 148 -2.48 -0.60 -5.97
N LEU A 149 -3.16 0.24 -5.19
CA LEU A 149 -2.60 1.47 -4.63
C LEU A 149 -2.69 1.47 -3.10
N GLU A 150 -1.55 1.62 -2.43
CA GLU A 150 -1.54 2.01 -1.02
C GLU A 150 -2.06 3.45 -0.88
N SER A 151 -3.14 3.63 -0.13
CA SER A 151 -3.88 4.88 -0.04
C SER A 151 -3.66 5.54 1.31
N CYS A 152 -2.86 6.63 1.31
CA CYS A 152 -2.50 7.36 2.51
C CYS A 152 -3.64 8.28 2.96
N GLU A 153 -4.04 8.14 4.22
CA GLU A 153 -5.04 8.97 4.88
C GLU A 153 -4.49 10.33 5.36
N PHE A 154 -3.16 10.47 5.48
CA PHE A 154 -2.54 11.71 5.92
C PHE A 154 -2.99 12.89 5.07
N GLN A 155 -3.37 13.99 5.74
CA GLN A 155 -3.92 15.18 5.08
C GLN A 155 -5.06 14.90 4.10
N ARG A 156 -5.79 13.80 4.31
CA ARG A 156 -6.91 13.36 3.46
C ARG A 156 -6.51 13.10 1.99
N HIS A 157 -5.24 12.77 1.72
CA HIS A 157 -4.75 12.58 0.34
C HIS A 157 -5.55 11.52 -0.43
N PHE A 158 -6.01 10.47 0.24
CA PHE A 158 -6.82 9.41 -0.37
C PHE A 158 -8.18 9.89 -0.92
N LEU A 159 -8.64 11.10 -0.53
CA LEU A 159 -9.87 11.68 -1.09
C LEU A 159 -9.72 12.12 -2.56
N ALA A 160 -8.52 12.13 -3.11
CA ALA A 160 -8.32 12.30 -4.54
C ALA A 160 -8.66 11.02 -5.34
N TYR A 161 -8.90 9.87 -4.66
CA TYR A 161 -9.08 8.56 -5.28
C TYR A 161 -10.55 8.16 -5.35
N SER A 162 -10.93 7.51 -6.45
CA SER A 162 -12.26 6.91 -6.61
C SER A 162 -12.09 5.49 -7.14
N PRO A 163 -11.67 4.53 -6.27
CA PRO A 163 -11.34 3.18 -6.69
C PRO A 163 -12.58 2.35 -7.03
N ASP A 164 -12.38 1.28 -7.80
CA ASP A 164 -13.40 0.27 -8.01
C ASP A 164 -13.62 -0.57 -6.75
N TYR A 165 -12.53 -1.00 -6.12
CA TYR A 165 -12.52 -1.81 -4.91
C TYR A 165 -11.66 -1.16 -3.83
N ALA A 166 -11.97 -1.42 -2.57
CA ALA A 166 -11.07 -1.05 -1.48
C ALA A 166 -11.03 -2.14 -0.40
N ILE A 167 -9.83 -2.33 0.20
CA ILE A 167 -9.68 -2.97 1.51
C ILE A 167 -9.46 -1.86 2.53
N ILE A 168 -10.17 -1.93 3.66
CA ILE A 168 -9.94 -1.06 4.82
C ILE A 168 -9.52 -1.94 5.98
N THR A 169 -8.24 -1.82 6.34
CA THR A 169 -7.59 -2.76 7.27
C THR A 169 -7.97 -2.55 8.73
N ASN A 170 -7.98 -1.30 9.18
CA ASN A 170 -8.34 -0.91 10.55
C ASN A 170 -8.39 0.61 10.66
N ILE A 171 -8.99 1.11 11.74
CA ILE A 171 -9.00 2.53 12.08
C ILE A 171 -8.50 2.71 13.52
N GLU A 172 -7.35 3.33 13.68
CA GLU A 172 -6.78 3.77 14.94
C GLU A 172 -6.26 5.20 14.75
N LEU A 173 -6.55 6.12 15.68
CA LEU A 173 -6.18 7.53 15.51
C LEU A 173 -4.67 7.69 15.33
N ASP A 174 -4.27 8.18 14.19
CA ASP A 174 -2.89 8.52 13.83
C ASP A 174 -2.84 9.95 13.25
N HIS A 175 -1.65 10.45 12.96
CA HIS A 175 -1.46 11.79 12.40
C HIS A 175 -2.14 12.89 13.21
N VAL A 176 -1.93 12.87 14.55
CA VAL A 176 -2.50 13.83 15.51
C VAL A 176 -1.98 15.26 15.33
N ASP A 177 -1.00 15.47 14.46
CA ASP A 177 -0.55 16.76 13.97
C ASP A 177 -1.49 17.38 12.92
N TYR A 178 -2.35 16.56 12.32
CA TYR A 178 -3.32 16.97 11.31
C TYR A 178 -4.78 16.76 11.77
N TYR A 179 -5.13 15.57 12.22
CA TYR A 179 -6.47 15.24 12.69
C TYR A 179 -6.69 15.69 14.14
N LYS A 180 -7.80 16.37 14.37
CA LYS A 180 -8.11 16.95 15.70
C LYS A 180 -8.44 15.88 16.73
N ASP A 181 -9.21 14.87 16.32
CA ASP A 181 -9.75 13.80 17.14
C ASP A 181 -10.19 12.62 16.27
N MET A 182 -10.73 11.58 16.92
CA MET A 182 -11.25 10.38 16.25
C MET A 182 -12.42 10.72 15.31
N ASP A 183 -13.28 11.66 15.65
CA ASP A 183 -14.44 12.00 14.81
C ASP A 183 -14.00 12.63 13.49
N ASP A 184 -13.00 13.52 13.52
CA ASP A 184 -12.38 14.11 12.32
C ASP A 184 -11.67 13.05 11.46
N TYR A 185 -11.06 12.04 12.11
CA TYR A 185 -10.42 10.92 11.44
C TYR A 185 -11.45 10.01 10.76
N LEU A 186 -12.51 9.65 11.46
CA LEU A 186 -13.63 8.85 10.94
C LEU A 186 -14.34 9.55 9.78
N ASP A 187 -14.52 10.88 9.84
CA ASP A 187 -15.10 11.66 8.73
C ASP A 187 -14.26 11.56 7.45
N ALA A 188 -12.93 11.53 7.58
CA ALA A 188 -12.06 11.33 6.43
C ALA A 188 -12.25 9.93 5.81
N PHE A 189 -12.31 8.88 6.63
CA PHE A 189 -12.58 7.51 6.14
C PHE A 189 -13.98 7.38 5.55
N GLN A 190 -14.99 7.96 6.21
CA GLN A 190 -16.36 7.98 5.67
C GLN A 190 -16.42 8.62 4.29
N SER A 191 -15.73 9.75 4.12
CA SER A 191 -15.65 10.44 2.83
C SER A 191 -14.95 9.61 1.76
N PHE A 192 -13.88 8.87 2.11
CA PHE A 192 -13.21 7.95 1.20
C PHE A 192 -14.10 6.77 0.82
N ILE A 193 -14.76 6.14 1.79
CA ILE A 193 -15.67 5.00 1.59
C ILE A 193 -16.77 5.34 0.58
N HIS A 194 -17.32 6.55 0.63
CA HIS A 194 -18.33 7.00 -0.32
C HIS A 194 -17.83 7.14 -1.77
N GLN A 195 -16.51 7.11 -1.99
CA GLN A 195 -15.91 7.17 -3.33
C GLN A 195 -15.66 5.79 -3.95
N ILE A 196 -15.82 4.71 -3.20
CA ILE A 196 -15.68 3.33 -3.70
C ILE A 196 -16.85 3.03 -4.65
N LYS A 197 -16.56 2.41 -5.81
CA LYS A 197 -17.55 2.26 -6.88
C LYS A 197 -18.19 0.88 -6.94
N LYS A 198 -17.49 -0.20 -6.59
CA LYS A 198 -17.99 -1.56 -6.78
C LYS A 198 -18.18 -2.32 -5.47
N LYS A 199 -17.13 -2.42 -4.64
CA LYS A 199 -17.17 -3.20 -3.40
C LYS A 199 -16.13 -2.73 -2.38
N ALA A 200 -16.50 -2.79 -1.10
CA ALA A 200 -15.62 -2.62 0.03
C ALA A 200 -15.38 -3.96 0.74
N VAL A 201 -14.16 -4.19 1.19
CA VAL A 201 -13.75 -5.31 2.06
C VAL A 201 -13.18 -4.71 3.33
N ILE A 202 -13.75 -5.02 4.50
CA ILE A 202 -13.39 -4.35 5.74
C ILE A 202 -13.02 -5.33 6.84
N PHE A 203 -12.09 -4.95 7.71
CA PHE A 203 -11.80 -5.72 8.90
C PHE A 203 -12.95 -5.60 9.90
N GLY A 204 -13.78 -6.62 9.95
CA GLY A 204 -15.02 -6.59 10.71
C GLY A 204 -14.84 -6.73 12.23
N ASP A 205 -13.63 -7.01 12.72
CA ASP A 205 -13.32 -6.98 14.14
C ASP A 205 -12.89 -5.59 14.63
N ASP A 206 -12.74 -4.63 13.71
CA ASP A 206 -12.48 -3.23 14.04
C ASP A 206 -13.73 -2.59 14.68
N PRO A 207 -13.57 -1.81 15.77
CA PRO A 207 -14.71 -1.24 16.49
C PRO A 207 -15.48 -0.18 15.72
N TYR A 208 -14.88 0.44 14.70
CA TYR A 208 -15.46 1.57 13.98
C TYR A 208 -15.99 1.20 12.59
N LEU A 209 -15.34 0.27 11.88
CA LEU A 209 -15.59 0.02 10.47
C LEU A 209 -17.03 -0.45 10.17
N LYS A 210 -17.63 -1.26 11.06
CA LYS A 210 -19.02 -1.73 10.85
C LYS A 210 -20.09 -0.63 10.96
N ASP A 211 -19.76 0.45 11.66
CA ASP A 211 -20.71 1.55 11.90
C ASP A 211 -20.67 2.63 10.80
N LEU A 212 -19.74 2.53 9.84
CA LEU A 212 -19.64 3.46 8.72
C LEU A 212 -20.67 3.15 7.63
N ASP A 213 -21.08 4.19 6.88
CA ASP A 213 -22.09 4.09 5.83
C ASP A 213 -21.45 3.72 4.49
N TYR A 214 -21.78 2.54 3.96
CA TYR A 214 -21.30 2.02 2.68
C TYR A 214 -22.33 2.18 1.59
N LYS A 215 -21.99 2.83 0.47
CA LYS A 215 -22.86 3.01 -0.70
C LYS A 215 -22.76 1.86 -1.70
N VAL A 216 -21.84 0.94 -1.50
CA VAL A 216 -21.58 -0.25 -2.32
C VAL A 216 -21.69 -1.51 -1.45
N PRO A 217 -21.82 -2.70 -2.05
CA PRO A 217 -21.73 -3.95 -1.28
C PRO A 217 -20.45 -3.97 -0.44
N CYS A 218 -20.61 -4.36 0.82
CA CYS A 218 -19.52 -4.45 1.79
C CYS A 218 -19.48 -5.86 2.37
N VAL A 219 -18.29 -6.46 2.40
CA VAL A 219 -18.05 -7.75 3.06
C VAL A 219 -17.02 -7.57 4.16
N THR A 220 -17.16 -8.39 5.19
CA THR A 220 -16.34 -8.35 6.40
C THR A 220 -15.37 -9.52 6.45
N TYR A 221 -14.16 -9.27 6.96
CA TYR A 221 -13.22 -10.32 7.30
C TYR A 221 -12.69 -10.15 8.73
N GLY A 222 -12.31 -11.24 9.37
CA GLY A 222 -11.80 -11.19 10.74
C GLY A 222 -11.63 -12.56 11.38
N LEU A 223 -11.38 -12.55 12.70
CA LEU A 223 -11.23 -13.77 13.51
C LEU A 223 -12.49 -14.08 14.28
N ASN A 224 -13.31 -13.07 14.57
CA ASN A 224 -14.52 -13.23 15.37
C ASN A 224 -15.68 -13.80 14.55
N ASP A 225 -16.63 -14.44 15.24
CA ASP A 225 -17.87 -14.90 14.62
C ASP A 225 -18.67 -13.73 14.01
N GLY A 226 -19.39 -14.02 12.93
CA GLY A 226 -20.21 -13.03 12.22
C GLY A 226 -19.50 -12.26 11.12
N ASN A 227 -18.23 -12.53 10.84
CA ASN A 227 -17.56 -12.07 9.61
C ASN A 227 -17.88 -12.99 8.44
N ASP A 228 -17.95 -12.41 7.22
CA ASP A 228 -18.20 -13.16 5.98
C ASP A 228 -17.01 -14.07 5.61
N TYR A 229 -15.81 -13.61 5.91
CA TYR A 229 -14.54 -14.34 5.77
C TYR A 229 -13.86 -14.46 7.13
N ARG A 230 -13.65 -15.68 7.60
CA ARG A 230 -13.16 -15.88 8.96
C ARG A 230 -12.01 -16.86 9.02
N ALA A 231 -10.95 -16.48 9.77
CA ALA A 231 -9.85 -17.39 10.08
C ALA A 231 -10.15 -18.15 11.38
N ILE A 232 -10.13 -19.48 11.30
CA ILE A 232 -10.27 -20.39 12.44
C ILE A 232 -9.10 -21.37 12.48
N ASN A 233 -8.92 -22.10 13.55
CA ASN A 233 -7.87 -23.11 13.71
C ASN A 233 -6.46 -22.54 13.42
N VAL A 234 -6.20 -21.32 13.92
CA VAL A 234 -4.94 -20.61 13.66
C VAL A 234 -3.79 -21.26 14.42
N GLU A 235 -2.81 -21.77 13.71
CA GLU A 235 -1.57 -22.31 14.27
C GLU A 235 -0.35 -21.54 13.74
N MET A 236 0.54 -21.15 14.65
CA MET A 236 1.73 -20.38 14.32
C MET A 236 2.99 -21.22 14.54
N GLY A 237 3.75 -21.41 13.48
CA GLY A 237 5.06 -22.05 13.50
C GLY A 237 6.20 -21.05 13.65
N SER A 238 7.45 -21.52 13.47
CA SER A 238 8.64 -20.66 13.45
C SER A 238 8.93 -20.04 12.07
N TYR A 239 8.39 -20.66 10.99
CA TYR A 239 8.68 -20.29 9.60
C TYR A 239 7.44 -19.95 8.79
N GLY A 240 6.31 -19.81 9.45
CA GLY A 240 5.03 -19.52 8.84
C GLY A 240 3.89 -19.86 9.76
N MET A 241 2.70 -19.68 9.28
CA MET A 241 1.47 -19.98 10.01
C MET A 241 0.45 -20.61 9.06
N HIS A 242 -0.54 -21.27 9.62
CA HIS A 242 -1.66 -21.79 8.86
C HIS A 242 -2.99 -21.61 9.62
N PHE A 243 -4.07 -21.59 8.88
CA PHE A 243 -5.41 -21.46 9.39
C PHE A 243 -6.41 -22.01 8.36
N ASP A 244 -7.63 -22.22 8.79
CA ASP A 244 -8.73 -22.53 7.90
C ASP A 244 -9.54 -21.25 7.64
N CYS A 245 -9.67 -20.86 6.39
CA CYS A 245 -10.52 -19.75 5.96
C CYS A 245 -11.93 -20.25 5.74
N VAL A 246 -12.89 -19.76 6.51
CA VAL A 246 -14.33 -20.02 6.32
C VAL A 246 -14.92 -18.90 5.48
N TYR A 247 -15.68 -19.24 4.45
CA TYR A 247 -16.30 -18.33 3.49
C TYR A 247 -17.56 -18.96 2.87
N ASP A 248 -18.35 -18.21 2.13
CA ASP A 248 -19.51 -18.71 1.35
C ASP A 248 -20.41 -19.71 2.09
N ASN A 249 -21.04 -19.30 3.20
CA ASN A 249 -21.93 -20.18 3.97
C ASN A 249 -21.25 -21.46 4.47
N ASP A 250 -20.18 -21.32 5.21
CA ASP A 250 -19.41 -22.39 5.87
C ASP A 250 -18.55 -23.30 4.97
N LYS A 251 -18.27 -22.91 3.74
CA LYS A 251 -17.15 -23.51 3.02
C LYS A 251 -15.85 -23.20 3.76
N SER A 252 -14.91 -24.13 3.72
CA SER A 252 -13.60 -23.95 4.36
C SER A 252 -12.48 -24.37 3.45
N ILE A 253 -11.38 -23.61 3.47
CA ILE A 253 -10.14 -23.95 2.78
C ILE A 253 -8.95 -23.72 3.69
N HIS A 254 -7.99 -24.65 3.65
CA HIS A 254 -6.74 -24.52 4.40
C HIS A 254 -5.80 -23.52 3.74
N VAL A 255 -5.24 -22.59 4.52
CA VAL A 255 -4.34 -21.52 4.07
C VAL A 255 -3.01 -21.65 4.81
N GLU A 256 -1.91 -21.71 4.06
CA GLU A 256 -0.54 -21.65 4.57
C GLU A 256 0.06 -20.27 4.24
N LEU A 257 0.65 -19.62 5.23
CA LEU A 257 1.31 -18.32 5.08
C LEU A 257 2.79 -18.43 5.40
N PRO A 258 3.68 -17.78 4.61
CA PRO A 258 5.14 -17.85 4.82
C PRO A 258 5.65 -17.02 6.01
N GLU A 259 4.84 -16.11 6.52
CA GLU A 259 5.19 -15.22 7.63
C GLU A 259 4.32 -15.52 8.86
N VAL A 260 4.76 -14.99 10.02
CA VAL A 260 4.08 -15.21 11.32
C VAL A 260 3.56 -13.88 11.88
N GLY A 261 2.41 -13.95 12.53
CA GLY A 261 1.82 -12.80 13.24
C GLY A 261 0.35 -12.57 12.89
N ILE A 262 -0.44 -12.21 13.89
CA ILE A 262 -1.87 -11.95 13.71
C ILE A 262 -2.11 -10.82 12.70
N PRO A 263 -1.37 -9.69 12.70
CA PRO A 263 -1.58 -8.65 11.68
C PRO A 263 -1.36 -9.16 10.27
N PHE A 264 -0.31 -9.98 10.05
CA PHE A 264 -0.05 -10.56 8.73
C PHE A 264 -1.17 -11.51 8.28
N LEU A 265 -1.72 -12.31 9.21
CA LEU A 265 -2.89 -13.13 8.93
C LEU A 265 -4.09 -12.27 8.53
N GLN A 266 -4.36 -11.18 9.27
CA GLN A 266 -5.45 -10.26 8.96
C GLN A 266 -5.30 -9.63 7.58
N ASP A 267 -4.10 -9.16 7.24
CA ASP A 267 -3.78 -8.61 5.92
C ASP A 267 -4.00 -9.65 4.81
N ALA A 268 -3.52 -10.90 5.01
CA ALA A 268 -3.70 -11.99 4.05
C ALA A 268 -5.17 -12.42 3.90
N LEU A 269 -5.91 -12.46 5.01
CA LEU A 269 -7.35 -12.80 4.99
C LEU A 269 -8.16 -11.72 4.25
N GLY A 270 -7.84 -10.42 4.45
CA GLY A 270 -8.44 -9.33 3.68
C GLY A 270 -8.15 -9.43 2.19
N CYS A 271 -6.91 -9.83 1.83
CA CYS A 271 -6.55 -10.10 0.44
C CYS A 271 -7.31 -11.30 -0.13
N PHE A 272 -7.43 -12.39 0.63
CA PHE A 272 -8.24 -13.55 0.24
C PHE A 272 -9.68 -13.12 -0.05
N ALA A 273 -10.30 -12.38 0.88
CA ALA A 273 -11.67 -11.92 0.74
C ALA A 273 -11.86 -11.08 -0.53
N LEU A 274 -10.99 -10.10 -0.77
CA LEU A 274 -11.11 -9.27 -1.97
C LEU A 274 -10.92 -10.06 -3.26
N CYS A 275 -9.90 -10.90 -3.36
CA CYS A 275 -9.64 -11.69 -4.56
C CYS A 275 -10.80 -12.64 -4.86
N HIS A 276 -11.39 -13.29 -3.83
CA HIS A 276 -12.56 -14.13 -3.98
C HIS A 276 -13.79 -13.33 -4.45
N GLU A 277 -14.01 -12.14 -3.89
CA GLU A 277 -15.09 -11.23 -4.30
C GLU A 277 -14.87 -10.63 -5.72
N MET A 278 -13.66 -10.67 -6.23
CA MET A 278 -13.34 -10.36 -7.62
C MET A 278 -13.54 -11.56 -8.56
N GLY A 279 -13.94 -12.73 -8.04
CA GLY A 279 -14.27 -13.93 -8.80
C GLY A 279 -13.11 -14.89 -9.01
N MET A 280 -12.06 -14.83 -8.20
CA MET A 280 -10.96 -15.79 -8.24
C MET A 280 -11.32 -17.07 -7.46
N GLU A 281 -10.85 -18.21 -7.93
CA GLU A 281 -11.03 -19.47 -7.24
C GLU A 281 -10.21 -19.48 -5.93
N ALA A 282 -10.82 -20.01 -4.86
CA ALA A 282 -10.20 -20.01 -3.53
C ALA A 282 -8.85 -20.77 -3.51
N SER A 283 -8.73 -21.87 -4.27
CA SER A 283 -7.48 -22.63 -4.40
C SER A 283 -6.33 -21.82 -4.97
N ASP A 284 -6.65 -21.00 -5.98
CA ASP A 284 -5.66 -20.18 -6.66
C ASP A 284 -5.18 -19.05 -5.73
N ILE A 285 -6.10 -18.44 -4.98
CA ILE A 285 -5.76 -17.40 -4.00
C ILE A 285 -4.81 -17.96 -2.93
N VAL A 286 -5.11 -19.16 -2.41
CA VAL A 286 -4.26 -19.83 -1.40
C VAL A 286 -2.85 -20.06 -1.93
N GLU A 287 -2.71 -20.51 -3.18
CA GLU A 287 -1.41 -20.71 -3.81
C GLU A 287 -0.63 -19.38 -3.90
N GLY A 288 -1.28 -18.31 -4.36
CA GLY A 288 -0.66 -16.98 -4.41
C GLY A 288 -0.25 -16.43 -3.04
N LEU A 289 -1.05 -16.67 -2.00
CA LEU A 289 -0.71 -16.27 -0.62
C LEU A 289 0.51 -17.04 -0.08
N LYS A 290 0.62 -18.32 -0.38
CA LYS A 290 1.74 -19.19 0.04
C LYS A 290 3.07 -18.75 -0.57
N GLU A 291 3.04 -18.21 -1.78
CA GLU A 291 4.22 -17.77 -2.51
C GLU A 291 4.68 -16.35 -2.16
N TYR A 292 4.02 -15.66 -1.23
CA TYR A 292 4.37 -14.29 -0.85
C TYR A 292 5.82 -14.19 -0.34
N GLN A 293 6.59 -13.26 -0.92
CA GLN A 293 8.03 -13.09 -0.67
C GLN A 293 8.36 -11.92 0.26
N GLY A 294 7.35 -11.26 0.84
CA GLY A 294 7.55 -10.07 1.66
C GLY A 294 7.74 -8.80 0.83
N ILE A 295 7.84 -7.68 1.54
CA ILE A 295 8.21 -6.37 1.01
C ILE A 295 9.31 -5.76 1.86
N ALA A 296 10.08 -4.85 1.27
CA ALA A 296 11.19 -4.20 1.97
C ALA A 296 10.72 -3.48 3.25
N ARG A 297 11.53 -3.57 4.32
CA ARG A 297 11.28 -2.89 5.60
C ARG A 297 9.95 -3.27 6.27
N ARG A 298 9.46 -4.48 6.01
CA ARG A 298 8.30 -5.07 6.71
C ARG A 298 8.71 -6.44 7.20
N PHE A 299 9.10 -6.52 8.47
CA PHE A 299 9.56 -7.71 9.17
C PHE A 299 10.67 -8.47 8.41
N VAL A 300 11.61 -7.74 7.78
CA VAL A 300 12.74 -8.33 7.07
C VAL A 300 13.72 -8.90 8.09
N VAL A 301 13.98 -10.20 8.00
CA VAL A 301 14.82 -10.92 8.94
C VAL A 301 16.18 -11.21 8.32
N GLU A 302 17.24 -10.70 8.92
CA GLU A 302 18.62 -10.95 8.50
C GLU A 302 19.40 -11.65 9.61
N GLU A 303 20.08 -12.74 9.27
CA GLU A 303 21.01 -13.41 10.18
C GLU A 303 22.40 -12.79 10.04
N VAL A 304 22.92 -12.18 11.11
CA VAL A 304 24.23 -11.55 11.15
C VAL A 304 25.05 -12.21 12.25
N LYS A 305 25.96 -13.12 11.88
CA LYS A 305 26.76 -13.94 12.82
C LYS A 305 25.85 -14.73 13.78
N ASP A 306 25.95 -14.45 15.08
CA ASP A 306 25.19 -15.11 16.14
C ASP A 306 23.90 -14.34 16.51
N SER A 307 23.54 -13.33 15.75
CA SER A 307 22.41 -12.44 16.02
C SER A 307 21.39 -12.46 14.87
N VAL A 308 20.16 -12.16 15.19
CA VAL A 308 19.08 -11.96 14.22
C VAL A 308 18.69 -10.48 14.26
N CYS A 309 18.79 -9.82 13.13
CA CYS A 309 18.31 -8.45 12.94
C CYS A 309 16.95 -8.48 12.26
N ILE A 310 16.02 -7.64 12.73
CA ILE A 310 14.70 -7.47 12.09
C ILE A 310 14.57 -6.01 11.71
N ASP A 311 14.41 -5.74 10.42
CA ASP A 311 14.11 -4.40 9.90
C ASP A 311 12.59 -4.27 9.67
N ASP A 312 11.99 -3.34 10.41
CA ASP A 312 10.55 -3.06 10.32
C ASP A 312 10.28 -1.55 10.46
N TYR A 313 9.33 -1.05 9.71
CA TYR A 313 8.93 0.36 9.73
C TYR A 313 7.96 0.71 10.87
N ALA A 314 7.66 -0.21 11.78
CA ALA A 314 6.76 0.02 12.90
C ALA A 314 7.21 1.23 13.74
N HIS A 315 6.36 2.23 13.85
CA HIS A 315 6.59 3.46 14.63
C HIS A 315 5.42 3.82 15.56
N HIS A 316 4.25 3.25 15.35
CA HIS A 316 3.10 3.36 16.24
C HIS A 316 3.19 2.32 17.37
N PRO A 317 2.77 2.61 18.63
CA PRO A 317 2.86 1.67 19.75
C PRO A 317 2.22 0.29 19.47
N THR A 318 1.07 0.28 18.81
CA THR A 318 0.36 -0.94 18.42
C THR A 318 1.19 -1.77 17.42
N ALA A 319 1.73 -1.14 16.38
CA ALA A 319 2.57 -1.82 15.39
C ALA A 319 3.87 -2.36 16.00
N ILE A 320 4.55 -1.59 16.88
CA ILE A 320 5.76 -2.02 17.61
C ILE A 320 5.46 -3.25 18.47
N ARG A 321 4.33 -3.28 19.18
CA ARG A 321 3.93 -4.42 20.00
C ARG A 321 3.79 -5.69 19.16
N TYR A 322 3.08 -5.61 18.05
CA TYR A 322 2.89 -6.75 17.15
C TYR A 322 4.21 -7.24 16.53
N MET A 323 5.08 -6.31 16.14
CA MET A 323 6.40 -6.64 15.60
C MET A 323 7.24 -7.38 16.65
N ILE A 324 7.26 -6.92 17.91
CA ILE A 324 7.98 -7.59 19.01
C ILE A 324 7.39 -8.98 19.28
N ASP A 325 6.08 -9.14 19.28
CA ASP A 325 5.44 -10.43 19.50
C ASP A 325 5.73 -11.44 18.37
N ALA A 326 5.74 -10.98 17.12
CA ALA A 326 6.15 -11.79 15.98
C ALA A 326 7.64 -12.18 16.06
N ALA A 327 8.51 -11.22 16.41
CA ALA A 327 9.93 -11.44 16.60
C ALA A 327 10.22 -12.50 17.69
N ARG A 328 9.54 -12.42 18.85
CA ARG A 328 9.66 -13.40 19.93
C ARG A 328 9.29 -14.81 19.48
N LYS A 329 8.23 -14.97 18.70
CA LYS A 329 7.79 -16.27 18.18
C LYS A 329 8.80 -16.84 17.20
N LYS A 330 9.39 -16.01 16.33
CA LYS A 330 10.40 -16.42 15.34
C LYS A 330 11.73 -16.82 16.00
N ILE A 331 12.12 -16.12 17.09
CA ILE A 331 13.42 -16.30 17.76
C ILE A 331 13.36 -17.35 18.89
N SER A 332 12.21 -17.66 19.48
CA SER A 332 12.03 -18.50 20.67
C SER A 332 12.57 -19.94 20.57
N ARG A 333 13.14 -20.34 19.43
CA ARG A 333 13.87 -21.61 19.22
C ARG A 333 15.39 -21.52 19.11
N LYS A 334 15.97 -20.30 19.00
CA LYS A 334 17.42 -20.10 19.20
C LYS A 334 17.56 -19.64 20.66
N GLU A 335 18.00 -20.53 21.55
CA GLU A 335 18.19 -20.27 22.96
C GLU A 335 18.89 -18.92 23.20
N SER A 336 18.27 -18.08 24.05
CA SER A 336 18.85 -16.90 24.71
C SER A 336 19.41 -15.78 23.81
N GLY A 337 18.65 -15.18 22.96
CA GLY A 337 19.00 -13.89 22.35
C GLY A 337 18.34 -12.72 23.07
N GLY A 338 19.10 -11.79 23.60
CA GLY A 338 18.58 -10.51 24.10
C GLY A 338 18.20 -9.60 22.93
N PHE A 339 17.14 -8.81 23.09
CA PHE A 339 16.83 -7.71 22.17
C PHE A 339 17.82 -6.56 22.40
N ILE A 340 18.38 -5.97 21.34
CA ILE A 340 19.19 -4.76 21.36
C ILE A 340 18.32 -3.59 20.90
#